data_d3ae0e0a6c56100bd9b7fd2755d4019a
#
_entry.id   d3ae0e0a6c56100bd9b7fd2755d4019a
#
_cell.length_a   1.000
_cell.length_b   1.000
_cell.length_c   1.000
_cell.angle_alpha   90.00
_cell.angle_beta   90.00
_cell.angle_gamma   90.00
#
_symmetry.space_group_name_H-M   'P 1'
#
loop_
_entity.id
_entity.type
_entity.pdbx_description
1 polymer ?
#
loop_
_entity_poly.entity_id
_entity_poly.type
_entity_poly.pdbx_seq_one_letter_code
_entity_poly.pdbx_strand_id
1 'polypeptide(L)'
;MIIGTGITDDGWPSNRLSLRWREQNEIGQWMRKEKVVTDFKPYLFVHPNHTKVRADRSKGLKERRLDRHSLDTFLTDRYDVQSFEKVTDAVAANGDPLWKVTFDSPSRLKKFAREVSGTYEADVPYEDRYLIDTMNELPEYEPRKVFIDLEALQYNRKSSGPKEMRQKGAIWADRQSINVIGCYDNYTNIYTIWTQHPLAREHLHSFSQITPIKMMKFDGIDVEIRDFANEYTMMQDFVKWLDLIDPDMLLAWGMGFYDLPTLYARLESLGIGADKLSPSSLGRDRYVDPPSKWTKDRYNWTKQPIRGRTVIALDRLFERVYRDSKSTNL
;
A
#
# COMPACT_ATOMS: atom_id res chain seq x y z
N MET A 1 1.33 13.24 -4.36
CA MET A 1 0.03 12.63 -4.70
C MET A 1 0.09 11.12 -4.49
N ILE A 2 -0.95 10.53 -3.93
CA ILE A 2 -1.09 9.08 -3.78
C ILE A 2 -2.06 8.61 -4.86
N ILE A 3 -1.66 7.61 -5.63
CA ILE A 3 -2.51 6.99 -6.62
C ILE A 3 -2.65 5.49 -6.34
N GLY A 4 -3.83 4.94 -6.53
CA GLY A 4 -4.09 3.53 -6.35
C GLY A 4 -5.11 3.00 -7.33
N THR A 5 -4.95 1.76 -7.72
CA THR A 5 -5.93 1.02 -8.52
C THR A 5 -7.04 0.45 -7.65
N GLY A 6 -8.29 0.57 -8.10
CA GLY A 6 -9.40 -0.19 -7.53
C GLY A 6 -9.18 -1.69 -7.69
N ILE A 7 -9.83 -2.48 -6.83
CA ILE A 7 -9.87 -3.94 -6.94
C ILE A 7 -11.32 -4.34 -7.21
N THR A 8 -11.54 -5.31 -8.08
CA THR A 8 -12.85 -5.93 -8.31
C THR A 8 -13.20 -6.84 -7.12
N ASP A 9 -14.46 -7.25 -7.00
CA ASP A 9 -14.92 -8.19 -5.96
C ASP A 9 -14.12 -9.51 -5.97
N ASP A 10 -13.59 -9.90 -7.14
CA ASP A 10 -12.72 -11.08 -7.30
C ASP A 10 -11.23 -10.80 -6.96
N GLY A 11 -10.89 -9.64 -6.45
CA GLY A 11 -9.53 -9.28 -6.07
C GLY A 11 -8.58 -8.90 -7.24
N TRP A 12 -9.11 -8.67 -8.44
CA TRP A 12 -8.33 -8.24 -9.60
C TRP A 12 -8.26 -6.71 -9.72
N PRO A 13 -7.15 -6.15 -10.28
CA PRO A 13 -7.09 -4.73 -10.57
C PRO A 13 -8.24 -4.30 -11.49
N SER A 14 -9.00 -3.29 -11.08
CA SER A 14 -10.05 -2.67 -11.89
C SER A 14 -9.52 -1.47 -12.66
N ASN A 15 -10.31 -0.92 -13.59
CA ASN A 15 -10.00 0.33 -14.29
C ASN A 15 -10.19 1.57 -13.38
N ARG A 16 -10.65 1.39 -12.17
CA ARG A 16 -10.88 2.50 -11.24
C ARG A 16 -9.55 2.94 -10.65
N LEU A 17 -9.17 4.20 -10.89
CA LEU A 17 -8.04 4.85 -10.25
C LEU A 17 -8.55 5.82 -9.21
N SER A 18 -7.93 5.84 -8.05
CA SER A 18 -8.16 6.80 -6.99
C SER A 18 -6.91 7.64 -6.81
N LEU A 19 -7.02 8.93 -7.08
CA LEU A 19 -5.96 9.90 -6.89
C LEU A 19 -6.26 10.69 -5.62
N ARG A 20 -5.28 10.84 -4.76
CA ARG A 20 -5.40 11.55 -3.49
C ARG A 20 -4.21 12.49 -3.33
N TRP A 21 -4.49 13.74 -3.00
CA TRP A 21 -3.48 14.77 -2.75
C TRP A 21 -4.00 15.75 -1.71
N ARG A 22 -3.21 16.76 -1.38
CA ARG A 22 -3.64 17.84 -0.50
C ARG A 22 -3.49 19.17 -1.20
N GLU A 23 -4.43 20.06 -0.91
CA GLU A 23 -4.41 21.45 -1.33
C GLU A 23 -4.65 22.34 -0.11
N GLN A 24 -4.03 23.52 -0.09
CA GLN A 24 -4.35 24.50 0.91
C GLN A 24 -5.69 25.16 0.60
N ASN A 25 -6.53 25.28 1.62
CA ASN A 25 -7.73 26.11 1.52
C ASN A 25 -7.36 27.59 1.66
N GLU A 26 -8.38 28.47 1.58
CA GLU A 26 -8.20 29.93 1.65
C GLU A 26 -7.53 30.43 2.93
N ILE A 27 -7.59 29.66 4.00
CA ILE A 27 -6.96 29.98 5.30
C ILE A 27 -5.64 29.22 5.53
N GLY A 28 -5.08 28.61 4.47
CA GLY A 28 -3.78 27.94 4.51
C GLY A 28 -3.77 26.53 5.12
N GLN A 29 -4.93 25.95 5.42
CA GLN A 29 -5.01 24.58 5.94
C GLN A 29 -4.95 23.56 4.81
N TRP A 30 -4.17 22.49 5.01
CA TRP A 30 -4.05 21.38 4.07
C TRP A 30 -5.29 20.48 4.12
N MET A 31 -6.07 20.52 3.06
CA MET A 31 -7.27 19.70 2.88
C MET A 31 -7.02 18.58 1.90
N ARG A 32 -7.47 17.37 2.24
CA ARG A 32 -7.39 16.25 1.32
C ARG A 32 -8.36 16.44 0.15
N LYS A 33 -7.87 16.17 -1.03
CA LYS A 33 -8.63 16.06 -2.27
C LYS A 33 -8.58 14.64 -2.79
N GLU A 34 -9.64 14.23 -3.44
CA GLU A 34 -9.76 12.92 -4.06
C GLU A 34 -10.42 13.05 -5.43
N LYS A 35 -9.88 12.31 -6.39
CA LYS A 35 -10.48 12.16 -7.73
C LYS A 35 -10.53 10.68 -8.06
N VAL A 36 -11.70 10.19 -8.45
CA VAL A 36 -11.88 8.83 -8.98
C VAL A 36 -11.97 8.91 -10.48
N VAL A 37 -11.16 8.10 -11.18
CA VAL A 37 -11.13 7.99 -12.63
C VAL A 37 -11.56 6.57 -13.00
N THR A 38 -12.52 6.46 -13.89
CA THR A 38 -13.10 5.16 -14.32
C THR A 38 -13.04 4.94 -15.83
N ASP A 39 -12.75 5.98 -16.59
CA ASP A 39 -12.76 6.02 -18.05
C ASP A 39 -11.39 5.85 -18.71
N PHE A 40 -10.31 5.91 -17.91
CA PHE A 40 -8.97 5.66 -18.42
C PHE A 40 -8.77 4.17 -18.71
N LYS A 41 -8.33 3.85 -19.92
CA LYS A 41 -8.13 2.47 -20.35
C LYS A 41 -6.67 2.09 -20.40
N PRO A 42 -6.28 0.90 -19.89
CA PRO A 42 -4.90 0.42 -19.97
C PRO A 42 -4.52 0.09 -21.41
N TYR A 43 -3.33 0.47 -21.81
CA TYR A 43 -2.80 0.18 -23.13
C TYR A 43 -1.30 -0.10 -23.09
N LEU A 44 -0.82 -0.70 -24.17
CA LEU A 44 0.59 -0.87 -24.49
C LEU A 44 0.78 -0.72 -26.02
N PHE A 45 2.04 -0.73 -26.46
CA PHE A 45 2.33 -0.72 -27.87
C PHE A 45 2.90 -2.05 -28.34
N VAL A 46 2.65 -2.39 -29.60
CA VAL A 46 3.19 -3.56 -30.27
C VAL A 46 3.77 -3.18 -31.63
N HIS A 47 4.79 -3.91 -32.06
CA HIS A 47 5.30 -3.81 -33.42
C HIS A 47 4.62 -4.90 -34.28
N PRO A 48 3.84 -4.54 -35.31
CA PRO A 48 2.99 -5.50 -36.02
C PRO A 48 3.77 -6.65 -36.67
N ASN A 49 5.06 -6.42 -37.02
CA ASN A 49 5.89 -7.43 -37.70
C ASN A 49 6.89 -8.14 -36.78
N HIS A 50 7.06 -7.67 -35.51
CA HIS A 50 8.05 -8.22 -34.56
C HIS A 50 7.41 -8.87 -33.34
N THR A 51 6.08 -8.85 -33.25
CA THR A 51 5.34 -9.44 -32.14
C THR A 51 5.30 -10.96 -32.25
N LYS A 52 5.57 -11.67 -31.18
CA LYS A 52 5.54 -13.13 -31.13
C LYS A 52 4.77 -13.62 -29.92
N VAL A 53 3.99 -14.67 -30.08
CA VAL A 53 3.46 -15.45 -28.96
C VAL A 53 4.60 -16.24 -28.33
N ARG A 54 4.77 -16.14 -27.03
CA ARG A 54 5.78 -16.90 -26.30
C ARG A 54 5.41 -18.38 -26.25
N ALA A 55 6.41 -19.24 -26.31
CA ALA A 55 6.21 -20.66 -26.06
C ALA A 55 5.74 -20.89 -24.61
N ASP A 56 4.63 -21.58 -24.44
CA ASP A 56 4.17 -22.08 -23.14
C ASP A 56 3.88 -23.57 -23.27
N ARG A 57 4.88 -24.40 -22.93
CA ARG A 57 4.78 -25.85 -23.05
C ARG A 57 3.67 -26.45 -22.17
N SER A 58 3.38 -25.83 -21.03
CA SER A 58 2.31 -26.29 -20.13
C SER A 58 0.92 -26.15 -20.74
N LYS A 59 0.75 -25.21 -21.68
CA LYS A 59 -0.48 -24.96 -22.43
C LYS A 59 -0.43 -25.46 -23.90
N GLY A 60 0.63 -26.20 -24.25
CA GLY A 60 0.81 -26.67 -25.64
C GLY A 60 1.10 -25.57 -26.67
N LEU A 61 1.43 -24.35 -26.20
CA LEU A 61 1.74 -23.23 -27.08
C LEU A 61 3.19 -23.31 -27.57
N LYS A 62 3.38 -23.18 -28.87
CA LYS A 62 4.69 -23.02 -29.52
C LYS A 62 4.94 -21.52 -29.79
N GLU A 63 6.22 -21.14 -29.79
CA GLU A 63 6.59 -19.79 -30.22
C GLU A 63 6.11 -19.58 -31.69
N ARG A 64 5.39 -18.50 -31.91
CA ARG A 64 4.84 -18.15 -33.23
C ARG A 64 4.92 -16.65 -33.44
N ARG A 65 5.47 -16.24 -34.59
CA ARG A 65 5.42 -14.85 -35.04
C ARG A 65 4.00 -14.50 -35.48
N LEU A 66 3.55 -13.33 -35.07
CA LEU A 66 2.27 -12.76 -35.50
C LEU A 66 2.56 -11.69 -36.54
N ASP A 67 2.00 -11.81 -37.74
CA ASP A 67 1.85 -10.70 -38.66
C ASP A 67 0.66 -9.82 -38.25
N ARG A 68 0.43 -8.73 -38.96
CA ARG A 68 -0.64 -7.78 -38.63
C ARG A 68 -2.01 -8.45 -38.52
N HIS A 69 -2.35 -9.28 -39.51
CA HIS A 69 -3.68 -9.90 -39.57
C HIS A 69 -3.87 -10.94 -38.47
N SER A 70 -2.88 -11.81 -38.26
CA SER A 70 -2.91 -12.80 -37.18
C SER A 70 -2.82 -12.15 -35.81
N LEU A 71 -2.18 -10.99 -35.67
CA LEU A 71 -2.18 -10.23 -34.41
C LEU A 71 -3.55 -9.66 -34.11
N ASP A 72 -4.23 -9.06 -35.06
CA ASP A 72 -5.58 -8.52 -34.90
C ASP A 72 -6.57 -9.62 -34.48
N THR A 73 -6.60 -10.73 -35.20
CA THR A 73 -7.44 -11.90 -34.86
C THR A 73 -7.08 -12.45 -33.48
N PHE A 74 -5.80 -12.57 -33.17
CA PHE A 74 -5.35 -13.07 -31.86
C PHE A 74 -5.74 -12.18 -30.70
N LEU A 75 -5.71 -10.86 -30.91
CA LEU A 75 -6.13 -9.85 -29.92
C LEU A 75 -7.64 -9.93 -29.69
N THR A 76 -8.41 -9.91 -30.75
CA THR A 76 -9.89 -9.90 -30.71
C THR A 76 -10.44 -11.17 -30.06
N ASP A 77 -9.95 -12.34 -30.52
CA ASP A 77 -10.49 -13.63 -30.07
C ASP A 77 -10.11 -13.99 -28.63
N ARG A 78 -8.98 -13.47 -28.14
CA ARG A 78 -8.40 -13.99 -26.88
C ARG A 78 -8.38 -12.99 -25.73
N TYR A 79 -8.41 -11.69 -26.01
CA TYR A 79 -8.19 -10.67 -24.97
C TYR A 79 -9.29 -9.62 -24.91
N ASP A 80 -10.33 -9.70 -25.74
CA ASP A 80 -11.40 -8.69 -25.85
C ASP A 80 -10.80 -7.27 -25.90
N VAL A 81 -9.93 -7.06 -26.87
CA VAL A 81 -9.25 -5.78 -27.07
C VAL A 81 -10.25 -4.73 -27.53
N GLN A 82 -10.26 -3.57 -26.91
CA GLN A 82 -11.19 -2.50 -27.29
C GLN A 82 -10.78 -1.77 -28.55
N SER A 83 -9.50 -1.53 -28.74
CA SER A 83 -8.95 -0.93 -29.94
C SER A 83 -7.57 -1.45 -30.27
N PHE A 84 -7.27 -1.49 -31.57
CA PHE A 84 -5.97 -1.82 -32.11
C PHE A 84 -5.71 -0.88 -33.29
N GLU A 85 -4.93 0.18 -33.05
CA GLU A 85 -4.76 1.27 -34.00
C GLU A 85 -3.30 1.66 -34.19
N LYS A 86 -2.94 2.09 -35.38
CA LYS A 86 -1.65 2.67 -35.68
C LYS A 86 -1.56 4.05 -35.05
N VAL A 87 -0.47 4.33 -34.36
CA VAL A 87 -0.20 5.65 -33.80
C VAL A 87 0.98 6.31 -34.54
N THR A 88 0.97 7.63 -34.63
CA THR A 88 1.96 8.40 -35.35
C THR A 88 3.06 8.95 -34.44
N ASP A 89 2.79 9.03 -33.17
CA ASP A 89 3.63 9.61 -32.12
C ASP A 89 4.45 8.57 -31.33
N ALA A 90 4.22 7.27 -31.59
CA ALA A 90 5.00 6.19 -31.00
C ALA A 90 5.74 5.39 -32.08
N VAL A 91 7.05 5.31 -31.94
CA VAL A 91 7.92 4.57 -32.86
C VAL A 91 8.84 3.62 -32.09
N ALA A 92 9.17 2.50 -32.71
CA ALA A 92 10.18 1.58 -32.20
C ALA A 92 11.59 2.20 -32.34
N ALA A 93 12.58 1.58 -31.68
CA ALA A 93 13.97 2.05 -31.72
C ALA A 93 14.57 2.15 -33.13
N ASN A 94 14.03 1.38 -34.08
CA ASN A 94 14.44 1.43 -35.51
C ASN A 94 13.63 2.43 -36.34
N GLY A 95 12.75 3.23 -35.73
CA GLY A 95 11.92 4.23 -36.39
C GLY A 95 10.60 3.67 -36.96
N ASP A 96 10.33 2.39 -36.87
CA ASP A 96 9.07 1.83 -37.36
C ASP A 96 7.89 2.24 -36.48
N PRO A 97 6.70 2.54 -37.08
CA PRO A 97 5.54 2.94 -36.33
C PRO A 97 5.00 1.79 -35.48
N LEU A 98 4.62 2.10 -34.26
CA LEU A 98 3.99 1.18 -33.33
C LEU A 98 2.47 1.21 -33.45
N TRP A 99 1.85 0.18 -32.91
CA TRP A 99 0.40 0.04 -32.82
C TRP A 99 -0.02 0.03 -31.36
N LYS A 100 -0.97 0.86 -31.01
CA LYS A 100 -1.56 0.95 -29.68
C LYS A 100 -2.63 -0.12 -29.53
N VAL A 101 -2.52 -0.91 -28.46
CA VAL A 101 -3.49 -1.94 -28.10
C VAL A 101 -4.11 -1.54 -26.78
N THR A 102 -5.42 -1.28 -26.77
CA THR A 102 -6.17 -0.85 -25.59
C THR A 102 -6.99 -2.00 -25.03
N PHE A 103 -6.91 -2.21 -23.75
CA PHE A 103 -7.56 -3.33 -23.03
C PHE A 103 -8.68 -2.82 -22.11
N ASP A 104 -9.62 -3.73 -21.79
CA ASP A 104 -10.69 -3.43 -20.85
C ASP A 104 -10.19 -3.28 -19.41
N SER A 105 -9.10 -3.96 -19.06
CA SER A 105 -8.60 -3.94 -17.70
C SER A 105 -7.09 -4.13 -17.62
N PRO A 106 -6.43 -3.62 -16.57
CA PRO A 106 -5.00 -3.82 -16.33
C PRO A 106 -4.60 -5.31 -16.22
N SER A 107 -5.50 -6.17 -15.74
CA SER A 107 -5.26 -7.61 -15.66
C SER A 107 -5.15 -8.26 -17.03
N ARG A 108 -6.00 -7.86 -18.00
CA ARG A 108 -5.93 -8.34 -19.39
C ARG A 108 -4.65 -7.88 -20.07
N LEU A 109 -4.26 -6.62 -19.89
CA LEU A 109 -2.97 -6.13 -20.37
C LEU A 109 -1.80 -6.97 -19.82
N LYS A 110 -1.75 -7.20 -18.49
CA LYS A 110 -0.72 -8.01 -17.86
C LYS A 110 -0.69 -9.45 -18.38
N LYS A 111 -1.87 -10.04 -18.62
CA LYS A 111 -1.97 -11.39 -19.20
C LYS A 111 -1.39 -11.41 -20.62
N PHE A 112 -1.77 -10.45 -21.47
CA PHE A 112 -1.25 -10.32 -22.82
C PHE A 112 0.27 -10.12 -22.82
N ALA A 113 0.80 -9.21 -22.01
CA ALA A 113 2.24 -8.93 -21.92
C ALA A 113 3.08 -10.15 -21.46
N ARG A 114 2.48 -11.08 -20.70
CA ARG A 114 3.14 -12.35 -20.32
C ARG A 114 3.20 -13.36 -21.47
N GLU A 115 2.18 -13.40 -22.31
CA GLU A 115 2.05 -14.37 -23.38
C GLU A 115 2.71 -13.90 -24.69
N VAL A 116 2.93 -12.59 -24.84
CA VAL A 116 3.44 -11.99 -26.07
C VAL A 116 4.76 -11.27 -25.80
N SER A 117 5.70 -11.35 -26.76
CA SER A 117 6.93 -10.57 -26.83
C SER A 117 6.89 -9.58 -27.97
N GLY A 118 7.78 -8.57 -27.95
CA GLY A 118 7.73 -7.45 -28.91
C GLY A 118 6.68 -6.40 -28.55
N THR A 119 6.37 -6.34 -27.26
CA THR A 119 5.55 -5.29 -26.65
C THR A 119 6.44 -4.19 -26.10
N TYR A 120 5.96 -2.96 -26.16
CA TYR A 120 6.64 -1.77 -25.64
C TYR A 120 5.77 -1.16 -24.53
N GLU A 121 6.42 -0.64 -23.50
CA GLU A 121 5.79 0.01 -22.34
C GLU A 121 4.78 -0.89 -21.58
N ALA A 122 4.91 -2.20 -21.74
CA ALA A 122 4.09 -3.18 -21.03
C ALA A 122 4.45 -3.32 -19.55
N ASP A 123 5.59 -2.81 -19.16
CA ASP A 123 6.15 -2.74 -17.80
C ASP A 123 5.75 -1.47 -17.05
N VAL A 124 5.21 -0.45 -17.75
CA VAL A 124 4.70 0.76 -17.11
C VAL A 124 3.45 0.42 -16.30
N PRO A 125 3.44 0.65 -14.97
CA PRO A 125 2.25 0.45 -14.16
C PRO A 125 1.06 1.28 -14.68
N TYR A 126 -0.14 0.76 -14.51
CA TYR A 126 -1.35 1.42 -15.00
C TYR A 126 -1.56 2.81 -14.39
N GLU A 127 -1.23 2.93 -13.11
CA GLU A 127 -1.28 4.17 -12.36
C GLU A 127 -0.29 5.21 -12.92
N ASP A 128 0.94 4.78 -13.17
CA ASP A 128 1.99 5.67 -13.71
C ASP A 128 1.66 6.08 -15.14
N ARG A 129 1.07 5.19 -15.92
CA ARG A 129 0.58 5.50 -17.27
C ARG A 129 -0.45 6.62 -17.26
N TYR A 130 -1.41 6.56 -16.33
CA TYR A 130 -2.39 7.64 -16.20
C TYR A 130 -1.71 8.99 -15.88
N LEU A 131 -0.74 8.99 -14.98
CA LEU A 131 -0.01 10.22 -14.63
C LEU A 131 0.76 10.78 -15.83
N ILE A 132 1.49 9.92 -16.54
CA ILE A 132 2.27 10.30 -17.73
C ILE A 132 1.38 10.92 -18.82
N ASP A 133 0.22 10.33 -19.04
CA ASP A 133 -0.66 10.75 -20.15
C ASP A 133 -1.53 11.97 -19.83
N THR A 134 -1.79 12.23 -18.55
CA THR A 134 -2.84 13.20 -18.17
C THR A 134 -2.35 14.35 -17.31
N MET A 135 -1.14 14.26 -16.75
CA MET A 135 -0.62 15.26 -15.83
C MET A 135 0.71 15.79 -16.30
N ASN A 136 0.75 17.07 -16.66
CA ASN A 136 2.02 17.75 -17.00
C ASN A 136 2.86 18.01 -15.75
N GLU A 137 2.20 18.28 -14.62
CA GLU A 137 2.83 18.54 -13.34
C GLU A 137 2.10 17.83 -12.23
N LEU A 138 2.82 17.26 -11.29
CA LEU A 138 2.25 16.67 -10.09
C LEU A 138 2.00 17.78 -9.05
N PRO A 139 0.90 17.71 -8.28
CA PRO A 139 0.67 18.66 -7.20
C PRO A 139 1.81 18.65 -6.20
N GLU A 140 2.42 19.80 -5.98
CA GLU A 140 3.42 19.98 -4.93
C GLU A 140 2.73 20.19 -3.60
N TYR A 141 3.03 19.35 -2.62
CA TYR A 141 2.58 19.52 -1.26
C TYR A 141 3.47 18.71 -0.30
N GLU A 142 3.56 19.18 0.93
CA GLU A 142 4.19 18.39 1.98
C GLU A 142 3.25 17.28 2.43
N PRO A 143 3.57 15.99 2.27
CA PRO A 143 2.70 14.91 2.71
C PRO A 143 2.62 14.86 4.23
N ARG A 144 1.44 14.58 4.77
CA ARG A 144 1.29 14.30 6.20
C ARG A 144 1.86 12.93 6.51
N LYS A 145 2.91 12.90 7.29
CA LYS A 145 3.68 11.73 7.68
C LYS A 145 3.41 11.39 9.13
N VAL A 146 3.13 10.14 9.40
CA VAL A 146 3.07 9.62 10.77
C VAL A 146 4.14 8.55 10.93
N PHE A 147 5.04 8.79 11.86
CA PHE A 147 6.02 7.81 12.31
C PHE A 147 5.40 7.01 13.43
N ILE A 148 5.46 5.68 13.34
CA ILE A 148 4.84 4.76 14.29
C ILE A 148 5.92 3.90 14.92
N ASP A 149 5.79 3.66 16.21
CA ASP A 149 6.58 2.69 16.96
C ASP A 149 5.68 1.93 17.93
N LEU A 150 5.89 0.62 18.07
CA LEU A 150 5.06 -0.25 18.87
C LEU A 150 5.86 -0.99 19.92
N GLU A 151 5.30 -1.02 21.13
CA GLU A 151 5.78 -1.88 22.20
C GLU A 151 4.70 -2.92 22.56
N ALA A 152 5.04 -4.19 22.42
CA ALA A 152 4.16 -5.29 22.76
C ALA A 152 4.73 -6.12 23.90
N LEU A 153 3.86 -6.68 24.76
CA LEU A 153 4.26 -7.60 25.81
C LEU A 153 4.97 -8.80 25.21
N GLN A 154 6.22 -9.02 25.62
CA GLN A 154 6.92 -10.24 25.25
C GLN A 154 6.22 -11.44 25.90
N TYR A 155 5.66 -12.32 25.09
CA TYR A 155 5.19 -13.60 25.56
C TYR A 155 6.34 -14.39 26.19
N ASN A 156 6.14 -14.93 27.40
CA ASN A 156 7.19 -15.61 28.14
C ASN A 156 7.78 -16.77 27.32
N ARG A 157 8.99 -16.62 26.79
CA ARG A 157 9.67 -17.59 25.92
C ARG A 157 9.79 -19.00 26.51
N LYS A 158 9.63 -19.17 27.82
CA LYS A 158 9.73 -20.48 28.51
C LYS A 158 8.53 -21.40 28.26
N SER A 159 7.41 -20.85 27.81
CA SER A 159 6.19 -21.63 27.45
C SER A 159 5.97 -21.74 25.93
N SER A 160 6.87 -21.18 25.14
CA SER A 160 6.73 -21.19 23.68
C SER A 160 7.17 -22.55 23.13
N GLY A 161 6.27 -23.19 22.44
CA GLY A 161 6.48 -24.43 21.72
C GLY A 161 7.56 -24.39 20.64
N PRO A 162 7.65 -25.43 19.83
CA PRO A 162 8.84 -25.79 19.07
C PRO A 162 9.32 -24.76 18.06
N LYS A 163 10.56 -24.91 17.60
CA LYS A 163 11.27 -24.08 16.60
C LYS A 163 10.46 -23.70 15.34
N GLU A 164 9.45 -24.50 15.01
CA GLU A 164 8.51 -24.24 13.88
C GLU A 164 7.71 -22.94 14.00
N MET A 165 7.51 -22.45 15.23
CA MET A 165 6.79 -21.20 15.45
C MET A 165 7.63 -19.96 15.11
N ARG A 166 8.97 -20.04 15.10
CA ARG A 166 9.85 -18.92 14.71
C ARG A 166 9.78 -18.59 13.22
N GLN A 167 9.33 -19.52 12.37
CA GLN A 167 9.22 -19.33 10.92
C GLN A 167 7.91 -18.67 10.47
N LYS A 168 6.93 -18.57 11.37
CA LYS A 168 5.60 -18.04 11.06
C LYS A 168 5.35 -16.67 11.70
N GLY A 169 6.26 -15.73 11.56
CA GLY A 169 6.32 -14.42 12.23
C GLY A 169 4.99 -13.71 12.54
N ALA A 170 3.97 -13.82 11.68
CA ALA A 170 2.67 -13.19 11.87
C ALA A 170 1.75 -13.92 12.88
N ILE A 171 2.01 -15.18 13.23
CA ILE A 171 1.11 -15.98 14.10
C ILE A 171 1.23 -15.56 15.58
N TRP A 172 2.32 -14.89 15.96
CA TRP A 172 2.53 -14.47 17.35
C TRP A 172 1.88 -13.13 17.68
N ALA A 173 1.74 -12.28 16.68
CA ALA A 173 1.19 -10.96 16.85
C ALA A 173 -0.28 -11.00 17.36
N ASP A 174 -1.04 -12.06 17.05
CA ASP A 174 -2.41 -12.25 17.53
C ASP A 174 -2.51 -12.49 19.03
N ARG A 175 -1.42 -12.95 19.68
CA ARG A 175 -1.35 -13.28 21.10
C ARG A 175 -0.59 -12.27 21.95
N GLN A 176 0.12 -11.35 21.34
CA GLN A 176 0.90 -10.31 22.03
C GLN A 176 0.10 -9.02 22.12
N SER A 177 -0.36 -8.67 23.31
CA SER A 177 -1.01 -7.40 23.56
C SER A 177 -0.05 -6.24 23.29
N ILE A 178 -0.47 -5.25 22.52
CA ILE A 178 0.24 -4.00 22.36
C ILE A 178 0.07 -3.17 23.62
N ASN A 179 1.18 -2.79 24.26
CA ASN A 179 1.16 -1.98 25.47
C ASN A 179 1.28 -0.49 25.20
N VAL A 180 2.09 -0.14 24.22
CA VAL A 180 2.35 1.24 23.85
C VAL A 180 2.30 1.38 22.33
N ILE A 181 1.67 2.46 21.88
CA ILE A 181 1.76 2.94 20.51
C ILE A 181 2.31 4.36 20.60
N GLY A 182 3.45 4.62 19.96
CA GLY A 182 4.02 5.95 19.82
C GLY A 182 3.82 6.45 18.39
N CYS A 183 3.29 7.67 18.21
CA CYS A 183 3.12 8.27 16.90
C CYS A 183 3.58 9.73 16.89
N TYR A 184 4.45 10.07 15.93
CA TYR A 184 4.80 11.44 15.64
C TYR A 184 4.15 11.91 14.36
N ASP A 185 3.43 13.03 14.43
CA ASP A 185 2.76 13.66 13.29
C ASP A 185 3.50 14.93 12.87
N ASN A 186 4.03 14.96 11.64
CA ASN A 186 4.81 16.09 11.15
C ASN A 186 4.01 17.39 10.94
N TYR A 187 2.68 17.33 10.85
CA TYR A 187 1.86 18.52 10.68
C TYR A 187 1.62 19.27 11.99
N THR A 188 1.37 18.53 13.06
CA THR A 188 1.14 19.11 14.38
C THR A 188 2.42 19.26 15.18
N ASN A 189 3.47 18.54 14.80
CA ASN A 189 4.71 18.44 15.54
C ASN A 189 4.53 17.88 16.96
N ILE A 190 3.53 17.00 17.11
CA ILE A 190 3.16 16.35 18.38
C ILE A 190 3.54 14.88 18.31
N TYR A 191 4.09 14.39 19.42
CA TYR A 191 4.30 12.96 19.65
C TYR A 191 3.16 12.46 20.53
N THR A 192 2.26 11.61 20.00
CA THR A 192 1.13 11.05 20.74
C THR A 192 1.46 9.62 21.19
N ILE A 193 1.28 9.32 22.46
CA ILE A 193 1.53 8.02 23.08
C ILE A 193 0.21 7.46 23.59
N TRP A 194 -0.18 6.31 23.10
CA TRP A 194 -1.23 5.47 23.68
C TRP A 194 -0.58 4.42 24.56
N THR A 195 -1.08 4.24 25.78
CA THR A 195 -0.53 3.24 26.70
C THR A 195 -1.63 2.53 27.48
N GLN A 196 -1.41 1.23 27.72
CA GLN A 196 -2.17 0.45 28.69
C GLN A 196 -1.24 -0.02 29.81
N HIS A 197 -0.74 0.88 30.63
CA HIS A 197 0.19 0.51 31.69
C HIS A 197 -0.53 -0.23 32.84
N PRO A 198 0.09 -1.29 33.43
CA PRO A 198 -0.47 -1.99 34.60
C PRO A 198 -0.76 -1.08 35.79
N LEU A 199 0.04 -0.02 35.98
CA LEU A 199 -0.16 0.98 37.05
C LEU A 199 -1.38 1.88 36.78
N ALA A 200 -1.80 2.06 35.53
CA ALA A 200 -3.05 2.76 35.22
C ALA A 200 -4.27 1.99 35.72
N ARG A 201 -4.18 0.65 35.83
CA ARG A 201 -5.26 -0.19 36.37
C ARG A 201 -5.49 -0.02 37.85
N GLU A 202 -4.46 0.32 38.63
CA GLU A 202 -4.57 0.48 40.08
C GLU A 202 -5.28 1.78 40.47
N HIS A 203 -5.33 2.77 39.60
CA HIS A 203 -5.95 4.07 39.84
C HIS A 203 -7.30 4.29 39.12
N LEU A 204 -7.75 3.34 38.29
CA LEU A 204 -9.02 3.45 37.56
C LEU A 204 -10.12 2.66 38.24
N HIS A 205 -10.87 3.31 39.13
CA HIS A 205 -12.06 2.74 39.78
C HIS A 205 -13.30 2.64 38.88
N SER A 206 -13.23 3.00 37.59
CA SER A 206 -14.32 2.80 36.65
C SER A 206 -13.82 2.47 35.25
N PHE A 207 -14.39 1.43 34.64
CA PHE A 207 -14.04 0.84 33.34
C PHE A 207 -14.36 1.71 32.11
N SER A 208 -14.84 2.93 32.28
CA SER A 208 -15.37 3.73 31.19
C SER A 208 -14.71 5.11 31.00
N GLN A 209 -13.74 5.48 31.79
CA GLN A 209 -13.11 6.80 31.64
C GLN A 209 -11.73 6.70 31.04
N ILE A 210 -11.58 7.33 29.88
CA ILE A 210 -10.29 7.79 29.36
C ILE A 210 -9.71 8.72 30.41
N THR A 211 -8.52 8.44 30.93
CA THR A 211 -7.77 9.39 31.75
C THR A 211 -7.65 10.70 30.97
N PRO A 212 -7.74 11.87 31.59
CA PRO A 212 -7.60 13.12 30.86
C PRO A 212 -6.26 13.10 30.09
N ILE A 213 -6.32 13.50 28.83
CA ILE A 213 -5.14 13.60 27.97
C ILE A 213 -4.10 14.44 28.70
N LYS A 214 -2.92 13.86 28.90
CA LYS A 214 -1.82 14.53 29.60
C LYS A 214 -0.87 15.11 28.56
N MET A 215 -0.73 16.40 28.55
CA MET A 215 0.26 17.11 27.74
C MET A 215 1.53 17.36 28.55
N MET A 216 2.67 17.11 27.94
CA MET A 216 3.99 17.42 28.48
C MET A 216 4.94 17.86 27.38
N LYS A 217 6.09 18.42 27.75
CA LYS A 217 7.13 18.79 26.79
C LYS A 217 8.38 17.95 27.06
N PHE A 218 8.92 17.33 26.04
CA PHE A 218 10.14 16.56 26.11
C PHE A 218 11.09 17.01 25.00
N ASP A 219 12.25 17.50 25.37
CA ASP A 219 13.28 18.02 24.46
C ASP A 219 12.75 18.99 23.40
N GLY A 220 11.84 19.88 23.78
CA GLY A 220 11.20 20.85 22.89
C GLY A 220 10.01 20.33 22.09
N ILE A 221 9.75 19.03 22.09
CA ILE A 221 8.63 18.40 21.39
C ILE A 221 7.44 18.29 22.34
N ASP A 222 6.26 18.65 21.84
CA ASP A 222 5.01 18.44 22.59
C ASP A 222 4.62 16.96 22.56
N VAL A 223 4.39 16.38 23.75
CA VAL A 223 4.02 14.97 23.92
C VAL A 223 2.63 14.89 24.52
N GLU A 224 1.75 14.18 23.84
CA GLU A 224 0.39 13.87 24.30
C GLU A 224 0.34 12.42 24.76
N ILE A 225 -0.04 12.19 26.03
CA ILE A 225 -0.19 10.84 26.60
C ILE A 225 -1.66 10.52 26.81
N ARG A 226 -2.08 9.37 26.30
CA ARG A 226 -3.44 8.81 26.40
C ARG A 226 -3.37 7.45 27.08
N ASP A 227 -3.87 7.38 28.32
CA ASP A 227 -3.86 6.14 29.11
C ASP A 227 -5.20 5.40 29.00
N PHE A 228 -5.13 4.09 28.86
CA PHE A 228 -6.30 3.22 28.70
C PHE A 228 -6.29 2.03 29.67
N ALA A 229 -7.48 1.63 30.09
CA ALA A 229 -7.66 0.48 30.99
C ALA A 229 -7.36 -0.87 30.29
N ASN A 230 -7.49 -0.94 28.96
CA ASN A 230 -7.28 -2.16 28.19
C ASN A 230 -6.90 -1.85 26.74
N GLU A 231 -6.33 -2.86 26.07
CA GLU A 231 -5.88 -2.76 24.70
C GLU A 231 -7.02 -2.45 23.69
N TYR A 232 -8.21 -3.03 23.90
CA TYR A 232 -9.33 -2.83 22.99
C TYR A 232 -9.72 -1.35 22.86
N THR A 233 -9.90 -0.67 24.00
CA THR A 233 -10.24 0.77 24.01
C THR A 233 -9.09 1.62 23.51
N MET A 234 -7.85 1.27 23.81
CA MET A 234 -6.65 1.91 23.28
C MET A 234 -6.60 1.81 21.75
N MET A 235 -6.77 0.62 21.20
CA MET A 235 -6.75 0.38 19.76
C MET A 235 -7.91 1.07 19.03
N GLN A 236 -9.09 1.13 19.64
CA GLN A 236 -10.21 1.89 19.09
C GLN A 236 -9.94 3.40 19.01
N ASP A 237 -9.32 3.97 20.04
CA ASP A 237 -8.94 5.40 20.04
C ASP A 237 -7.85 5.66 19.01
N PHE A 238 -6.84 4.79 18.93
CA PHE A 238 -5.78 4.87 17.95
C PHE A 238 -6.32 4.89 16.51
N VAL A 239 -7.20 3.97 16.13
CA VAL A 239 -7.75 3.93 14.75
C VAL A 239 -8.66 5.13 14.47
N LYS A 240 -9.39 5.65 15.46
CA LYS A 240 -10.18 6.89 15.33
C LYS A 240 -9.27 8.09 15.12
N TRP A 241 -8.20 8.20 15.90
CA TRP A 241 -7.19 9.25 15.71
C TRP A 241 -6.54 9.17 14.34
N LEU A 242 -6.13 7.97 13.92
CA LEU A 242 -5.53 7.74 12.61
C LEU A 242 -6.46 8.14 11.46
N ASP A 243 -7.75 7.90 11.61
CA ASP A 243 -8.76 8.29 10.63
C ASP A 243 -9.01 9.81 10.64
N LEU A 244 -9.01 10.43 11.81
CA LEU A 244 -9.18 11.88 11.97
C LEU A 244 -8.03 12.67 11.34
N ILE A 245 -6.79 12.29 11.63
CA ILE A 245 -5.62 12.99 11.08
C ILE A 245 -5.36 12.63 9.62
N ASP A 246 -5.85 11.47 9.20
CA ASP A 246 -5.78 10.92 7.85
C ASP A 246 -4.41 11.12 7.17
N PRO A 247 -3.32 10.52 7.67
CA PRO A 247 -1.99 10.72 7.13
C PRO A 247 -1.87 10.16 5.70
N ASP A 248 -1.02 10.78 4.91
CA ASP A 248 -0.67 10.30 3.58
C ASP A 248 0.31 9.12 3.64
N MET A 249 1.19 9.15 4.65
CA MET A 249 2.26 8.18 4.81
C MET A 249 2.35 7.66 6.24
N LEU A 250 2.57 6.35 6.36
CA LEU A 250 2.90 5.67 7.62
C LEU A 250 4.33 5.14 7.52
N LEU A 251 5.16 5.49 8.49
CA LEU A 251 6.57 5.16 8.52
C LEU A 251 6.91 4.48 9.86
N ALA A 252 7.66 3.40 9.80
CA ALA A 252 8.26 2.78 10.99
C ALA A 252 9.55 2.08 10.61
N TRP A 253 10.42 1.86 11.61
CA TRP A 253 11.66 1.12 11.36
C TRP A 253 11.37 -0.34 10.98
N GLY A 254 10.57 -1.02 11.77
CA GLY A 254 10.16 -2.41 11.56
C GLY A 254 8.86 -2.59 10.79
N MET A 255 8.42 -1.61 9.98
CA MET A 255 7.10 -1.55 9.38
C MET A 255 6.72 -2.84 8.62
N GLY A 256 7.63 -3.44 7.90
CA GLY A 256 7.34 -4.61 7.05
C GLY A 256 7.34 -5.94 7.79
N PHE A 257 8.00 -6.06 8.94
CA PHE A 257 8.17 -7.34 9.65
C PHE A 257 7.65 -7.35 11.09
N TYR A 258 7.44 -6.19 11.70
CA TYR A 258 6.98 -6.08 13.09
C TYR A 258 5.76 -5.17 13.26
N ASP A 259 5.86 -3.87 12.98
CA ASP A 259 4.83 -2.89 13.36
C ASP A 259 3.50 -3.15 12.64
N LEU A 260 3.48 -3.15 11.32
CA LEU A 260 2.25 -3.32 10.58
C LEU A 260 1.65 -4.74 10.69
N PRO A 261 2.46 -5.83 10.65
CA PRO A 261 1.96 -7.19 10.95
C PRO A 261 1.32 -7.31 12.32
N THR A 262 1.92 -6.66 13.33
CA THR A 262 1.41 -6.67 14.71
C THR A 262 0.11 -5.89 14.83
N LEU A 263 0.05 -4.68 14.29
CA LEU A 263 -1.18 -3.88 14.23
C LEU A 263 -2.31 -4.64 13.53
N TYR A 264 -2.02 -5.21 12.36
CA TYR A 264 -2.98 -6.00 11.60
C TYR A 264 -3.57 -7.13 12.45
N ALA A 265 -2.69 -7.99 12.99
CA ALA A 265 -3.12 -9.16 13.74
C ALA A 265 -3.88 -8.79 15.04
N ARG A 266 -3.49 -7.71 15.72
CA ARG A 266 -4.18 -7.24 16.92
C ARG A 266 -5.54 -6.67 16.61
N LEU A 267 -5.68 -5.83 15.59
CA LEU A 267 -6.97 -5.28 15.15
C LEU A 267 -7.96 -6.38 14.77
N GLU A 268 -7.50 -7.40 14.03
CA GLU A 268 -8.33 -8.56 13.68
C GLU A 268 -8.73 -9.37 14.92
N SER A 269 -7.77 -9.70 15.80
CA SER A 269 -8.04 -10.52 16.99
C SER A 269 -8.95 -9.83 18.01
N LEU A 270 -8.95 -8.50 18.04
CA LEU A 270 -9.83 -7.69 18.88
C LEU A 270 -11.21 -7.43 18.22
N GLY A 271 -11.43 -7.87 16.99
CA GLY A 271 -12.69 -7.67 16.27
C GLY A 271 -12.92 -6.20 15.84
N ILE A 272 -11.85 -5.37 15.82
CA ILE A 272 -11.93 -3.98 15.37
C ILE A 272 -11.89 -3.91 13.84
N GLY A 273 -11.10 -4.80 13.21
CA GLY A 273 -10.87 -4.88 11.78
C GLY A 273 -9.63 -4.08 11.34
N ALA A 274 -8.69 -4.75 10.66
CA ALA A 274 -7.47 -4.12 10.15
C ALA A 274 -7.74 -3.14 9.00
N ASP A 275 -8.89 -3.25 8.32
CA ASP A 275 -9.34 -2.28 7.33
C ASP A 275 -9.40 -0.85 7.87
N LYS A 276 -9.54 -0.67 9.20
CA LYS A 276 -9.51 0.64 9.88
C LYS A 276 -8.18 1.39 9.72
N LEU A 277 -7.11 0.71 9.37
CA LEU A 277 -5.84 1.38 9.02
C LEU A 277 -5.92 2.09 7.66
N SER A 278 -6.85 1.72 6.80
CA SER A 278 -7.18 2.40 5.54
C SER A 278 -8.14 3.57 5.80
N PRO A 279 -8.05 4.69 5.05
CA PRO A 279 -8.91 5.86 5.28
C PRO A 279 -10.40 5.56 5.17
N SER A 280 -11.23 6.14 6.06
CA SER A 280 -12.69 5.95 6.04
C SER A 280 -13.36 6.51 4.79
N SER A 281 -12.76 7.53 4.17
CA SER A 281 -13.24 8.11 2.92
C SER A 281 -13.28 7.13 1.75
N LEU A 282 -12.56 6.00 1.81
CA LEU A 282 -12.62 4.93 0.81
C LEU A 282 -13.90 4.07 0.94
N GLY A 283 -14.66 4.19 2.02
CA GLY A 283 -15.91 3.45 2.22
C GLY A 283 -15.71 1.94 2.08
N ARG A 284 -16.39 1.31 1.13
CA ARG A 284 -16.29 -0.14 0.86
C ARG A 284 -14.94 -0.56 0.27
N ASP A 285 -14.17 0.37 -0.25
CA ASP A 285 -12.86 0.11 -0.84
C ASP A 285 -11.72 0.11 0.21
N ARG A 286 -12.04 0.24 1.50
CA ARG A 286 -11.06 0.09 2.58
C ARG A 286 -10.47 -1.30 2.55
N TYR A 287 -9.16 -1.40 2.57
CA TYR A 287 -8.50 -2.68 2.53
C TYR A 287 -7.05 -2.60 3.03
N VAL A 288 -6.64 -3.64 3.74
CA VAL A 288 -5.25 -3.87 4.11
C VAL A 288 -4.87 -5.28 3.71
N ASP A 289 -3.78 -5.43 2.99
CA ASP A 289 -3.26 -6.75 2.62
C ASP A 289 -2.89 -7.53 3.89
N PRO A 290 -3.29 -8.82 4.00
CA PRO A 290 -2.87 -9.64 5.12
C PRO A 290 -1.36 -9.93 5.08
N PRO A 291 -0.68 -10.02 6.24
CA PRO A 291 0.78 -10.20 6.32
C PRO A 291 1.34 -11.37 5.53
N SER A 292 0.53 -12.44 5.34
CA SER A 292 0.92 -13.59 4.51
C SER A 292 1.21 -13.25 3.06
N LYS A 293 0.69 -12.16 2.55
CA LYS A 293 0.99 -11.67 1.20
C LYS A 293 2.30 -10.87 1.13
N TRP A 294 2.77 -10.34 2.27
CA TRP A 294 4.00 -9.52 2.31
C TRP A 294 5.25 -10.34 2.53
N THR A 295 5.15 -11.37 3.36
CA THR A 295 6.31 -12.17 3.79
C THR A 295 6.90 -13.05 2.68
N LYS A 296 6.13 -13.36 1.63
CA LYS A 296 6.63 -14.19 0.51
C LYS A 296 7.61 -13.46 -0.41
N ASP A 297 7.49 -12.14 -0.52
CA ASP A 297 8.23 -11.33 -1.49
C ASP A 297 9.11 -10.25 -0.83
N ARG A 298 9.64 -10.46 0.40
CA ARG A 298 10.44 -9.45 1.11
C ARG A 298 9.98 -8.06 0.76
N TYR A 299 8.99 -7.52 1.48
CA TYR A 299 8.37 -6.21 1.34
C TYR A 299 8.68 -5.51 0.00
N ASN A 300 7.82 -5.74 -0.98
CA ASN A 300 7.98 -5.11 -2.28
C ASN A 300 7.43 -3.68 -2.19
N TRP A 301 8.29 -2.69 -2.28
CA TRP A 301 7.97 -1.26 -2.26
C TRP A 301 6.90 -0.85 -3.28
N THR A 302 6.68 -1.66 -4.32
CA THR A 302 5.66 -1.40 -5.34
C THR A 302 4.26 -1.84 -4.92
N LYS A 303 4.13 -2.61 -3.84
CA LYS A 303 2.84 -3.06 -3.32
C LYS A 303 2.55 -2.36 -2.00
N GLN A 304 1.69 -1.38 -2.04
CA GLN A 304 1.22 -0.68 -0.84
C GLN A 304 0.24 -1.56 -0.08
N PRO A 305 0.57 -2.01 1.14
CA PRO A 305 -0.28 -2.95 1.88
C PRO A 305 -1.55 -2.29 2.41
N ILE A 306 -1.56 -0.97 2.62
CA ILE A 306 -2.71 -0.21 3.08
C ILE A 306 -3.26 0.60 1.92
N ARG A 307 -4.49 0.34 1.52
CA ARG A 307 -5.09 1.14 0.47
C ARG A 307 -5.31 2.58 0.93
N GLY A 308 -4.91 3.54 0.09
CA GLY A 308 -5.07 4.96 0.33
C GLY A 308 -4.03 5.60 1.25
N ARG A 309 -3.01 4.86 1.68
CA ARG A 309 -1.84 5.37 2.41
C ARG A 309 -0.56 4.74 1.86
N THR A 310 0.49 5.53 1.77
CA THR A 310 1.83 5.02 1.47
C THR A 310 2.45 4.48 2.75
N VAL A 311 3.00 3.28 2.68
CA VAL A 311 3.67 2.63 3.82
C VAL A 311 5.15 2.53 3.54
N ILE A 312 6.00 3.02 4.45
CA ILE A 312 7.45 3.04 4.32
C ILE A 312 8.12 2.31 5.48
N ALA A 313 8.85 1.25 5.14
CA ALA A 313 9.75 0.57 6.07
C ALA A 313 11.10 1.27 6.06
N LEU A 314 11.42 1.98 7.14
CA LEU A 314 12.63 2.82 7.22
C LEU A 314 13.92 2.00 7.20
N ASP A 315 13.91 0.78 7.76
CA ASP A 315 15.03 -0.17 7.67
C ASP A 315 15.39 -0.47 6.22
N ARG A 316 14.37 -0.69 5.36
CA ARG A 316 14.55 -0.99 3.94
C ARG A 316 14.97 0.23 3.15
N LEU A 317 14.42 1.39 3.50
CA LEU A 317 14.84 2.66 2.90
C LEU A 317 16.31 2.92 3.22
N PHE A 318 16.71 2.71 4.48
CA PHE A 318 18.09 2.86 4.94
C PHE A 318 19.04 1.91 4.20
N GLU A 319 18.71 0.61 4.11
CA GLU A 319 19.50 -0.38 3.34
C GLU A 319 19.65 0.02 1.87
N ARG A 320 18.62 0.62 1.27
CA ARG A 320 18.66 1.04 -0.13
C ARG A 320 19.54 2.26 -0.36
N VAL A 321 19.52 3.24 0.55
CA VAL A 321 20.29 4.47 0.45
C VAL A 321 21.74 4.23 0.86
N TYR A 322 21.96 3.42 1.89
CA TYR A 322 23.28 3.13 2.45
C TYR A 322 23.65 1.66 2.22
N ARG A 323 23.87 1.28 0.95
CA ARG A 323 24.11 -0.11 0.50
C ARG A 323 25.25 -0.84 1.21
N ASP A 324 26.19 -0.11 1.81
CA ASP A 324 27.35 -0.65 2.53
C ASP A 324 27.11 -0.90 4.02
N SER A 325 25.94 -0.58 4.54
CA SER A 325 25.61 -0.84 5.95
C SER A 325 25.37 -2.34 6.19
N LYS A 326 26.21 -2.97 6.99
CA LYS A 326 26.11 -4.41 7.31
C LYS A 326 25.09 -4.73 8.40
N SER A 327 24.49 -3.76 9.05
CA SER A 327 23.52 -3.95 10.13
C SER A 327 22.43 -2.87 10.10
N THR A 328 21.18 -3.35 10.05
CA THR A 328 19.98 -2.53 10.20
C THR A 328 19.31 -2.71 11.58
N ASN A 329 19.96 -3.43 12.49
CA ASN A 329 19.51 -3.58 13.87
C ASN A 329 20.01 -2.39 14.69
N LEU A 330 19.08 -1.58 15.17
CA LEU A 330 19.27 -0.59 16.21
C LEU A 330 18.98 -1.21 17.57
#